data_a60796771f0d960a99012120215fc6fa
#
_entry.id   a60796771f0d960a99012120215fc6fa
#
_cell.length_a   1.000
_cell.length_b   1.000
_cell.length_c   1.000
_cell.angle_alpha   90.00
_cell.angle_beta   90.00
_cell.angle_gamma   90.00
#
_symmetry.space_group_name_H-M   'P 1'
#
loop_
_entity.id
_entity.type
_entity.pdbx_description
1 polymer ?
#
loop_
_entity_poly.entity_id
_entity_poly.type
_entity_poly.pdbx_seq_one_letter_code
_entity_poly.pdbx_strand_id
1 'polypeptide(L)'
;MSQLFMGLQDLPEYRYECVDALEFCKSLASESAGLIMTSPPYNIGKSYETRVGINEYIANFEPLISELVRVLAPDGSICWQVGNFVDNSEVYPLDIYFYPLFKLLGLKLRNRIIWHFEHGLHCSKRFSGRYESILWFTKSDNYVFNLDDVRVPSKYPGKKYYKGSKKGELSGNPKGKNPSDIWEMTLSRLYDDWDALIWEIPNVKNNHPEKMNHPCQYPVELVERCVLALTNPGDLVLDPFAGVGSTLIAALKNNRRAFCSEREKSFVDSGLERIAKLQEGTLITRPIYKEIWTPSVNDKIAQVPEEWK
;
A
#
# COMPACT_ATOMS: atom_id res chain seq x y z
N MET A 1 -6.95 21.02 -7.55
CA MET A 1 -8.31 21.07 -6.96
C MET A 1 -8.48 19.82 -6.13
N SER A 2 -8.75 19.95 -4.82
CA SER A 2 -9.12 18.82 -3.96
C SER A 2 -10.48 18.31 -4.46
N GLN A 3 -10.58 17.03 -4.81
CA GLN A 3 -11.86 16.40 -5.08
C GLN A 3 -12.65 16.37 -3.77
N LEU A 4 -13.61 17.26 -3.59
CA LEU A 4 -14.66 17.10 -2.60
C LEU A 4 -15.53 15.93 -3.07
N PHE A 5 -15.45 14.82 -2.37
CA PHE A 5 -16.43 13.75 -2.52
C PHE A 5 -17.78 14.27 -2.02
N MET A 6 -18.84 14.15 -2.81
CA MET A 6 -20.19 14.25 -2.27
C MET A 6 -20.33 13.15 -1.22
N GLY A 7 -20.77 13.50 -0.01
CA GLY A 7 -20.90 12.58 1.10
C GLY A 7 -21.64 11.32 0.68
N LEU A 8 -21.08 10.15 0.99
CA LEU A 8 -21.74 8.87 0.77
C LEU A 8 -22.82 8.76 1.86
N GLN A 9 -24.08 8.96 1.52
CA GLN A 9 -25.19 8.85 2.48
C GLN A 9 -25.29 7.44 3.08
N ASP A 10 -24.88 6.39 2.33
CA ASP A 10 -24.80 5.02 2.81
C ASP A 10 -23.41 4.44 2.50
N LEU A 11 -22.59 4.24 3.53
CA LEU A 11 -21.33 3.51 3.38
C LEU A 11 -21.58 2.02 3.19
N PRO A 12 -20.70 1.30 2.44
CA PRO A 12 -20.68 -0.16 2.46
C PRO A 12 -20.53 -0.71 3.88
N GLU A 13 -20.92 -1.96 4.09
CA GLU A 13 -20.74 -2.64 5.37
C GLU A 13 -19.30 -2.56 5.85
N TYR A 14 -19.11 -2.18 7.11
CA TYR A 14 -17.78 -2.17 7.72
C TYR A 14 -17.80 -2.61 9.18
N ARG A 15 -16.69 -3.19 9.63
CA ARG A 15 -16.36 -3.47 11.02
C ARG A 15 -14.99 -2.87 11.31
N TYR A 16 -14.87 -2.10 12.37
CA TYR A 16 -13.59 -1.59 12.84
C TYR A 16 -13.53 -1.73 14.36
N GLU A 17 -12.77 -2.69 14.84
CA GLU A 17 -12.82 -3.16 16.22
C GLU A 17 -11.49 -2.98 16.94
N CYS A 18 -11.57 -2.61 18.23
CA CYS A 18 -10.41 -2.54 19.10
C CYS A 18 -10.15 -3.93 19.71
N VAL A 19 -9.44 -4.79 18.97
CA VAL A 19 -9.20 -6.19 19.34
C VAL A 19 -7.89 -6.69 18.73
N ASP A 20 -7.35 -7.76 19.30
CA ASP A 20 -6.17 -8.45 18.76
C ASP A 20 -6.42 -9.01 17.36
N ALA A 21 -5.41 -8.90 16.49
CA ALA A 21 -5.50 -9.31 15.09
C ALA A 21 -5.87 -10.79 14.90
N LEU A 22 -5.29 -11.70 15.69
CA LEU A 22 -5.57 -13.14 15.61
C LEU A 22 -6.99 -13.45 16.04
N GLU A 23 -7.44 -12.88 17.17
CA GLU A 23 -8.81 -13.08 17.68
C GLU A 23 -9.84 -12.51 16.72
N PHE A 24 -9.56 -11.35 16.11
CA PHE A 24 -10.41 -10.80 15.07
C PHE A 24 -10.54 -11.74 13.87
N CYS A 25 -9.41 -12.22 13.32
CA CYS A 25 -9.43 -13.13 12.17
C CYS A 25 -10.16 -14.45 12.47
N LYS A 26 -10.02 -15.01 13.67
CA LYS A 26 -10.77 -16.20 14.10
C LYS A 26 -12.29 -15.99 14.09
N SER A 27 -12.77 -14.77 14.32
CA SER A 27 -14.21 -14.44 14.31
C SER A 27 -14.80 -14.39 12.90
N LEU A 28 -13.98 -14.36 11.86
CA LEU A 28 -14.41 -14.20 10.47
C LEU A 28 -14.70 -15.55 9.80
N ALA A 29 -15.65 -15.55 8.87
CA ALA A 29 -15.97 -16.73 8.07
C ALA A 29 -14.77 -17.10 7.16
N SER A 30 -14.57 -18.41 6.94
CA SER A 30 -13.61 -18.89 5.93
C SER A 30 -13.97 -18.38 4.55
N GLU A 31 -12.95 -18.11 3.74
CA GLU A 31 -13.10 -17.76 2.31
C GLU A 31 -13.98 -16.52 2.06
N SER A 32 -13.99 -15.57 3.01
CA SER A 32 -14.84 -14.38 2.94
C SER A 32 -14.17 -13.12 2.42
N ALA A 33 -12.83 -13.01 2.49
CA ALA A 33 -12.10 -11.81 2.10
C ALA A 33 -11.56 -11.90 0.67
N GLY A 34 -11.95 -10.96 -0.20
CA GLY A 34 -11.40 -10.82 -1.55
C GLY A 34 -9.98 -10.23 -1.55
N LEU A 35 -9.70 -9.32 -0.62
CA LEU A 35 -8.36 -8.75 -0.45
C LEU A 35 -8.02 -8.68 1.05
N ILE A 36 -6.81 -9.13 1.37
CA ILE A 36 -6.17 -8.82 2.66
C ILE A 36 -5.02 -7.86 2.35
N MET A 37 -5.14 -6.60 2.77
CA MET A 37 -4.09 -5.60 2.63
C MET A 37 -3.69 -5.10 4.00
N THR A 38 -2.45 -5.37 4.41
CA THR A 38 -2.02 -5.09 5.78
C THR A 38 -0.52 -4.83 5.91
N SER A 39 -0.17 -4.09 6.95
CA SER A 39 1.21 -3.80 7.35
C SER A 39 1.39 -4.13 8.84
N PRO A 40 1.94 -5.30 9.17
CA PRO A 40 2.12 -5.70 10.56
C PRO A 40 3.16 -4.80 11.27
N PRO A 41 3.23 -4.79 12.60
CA PRO A 41 4.33 -4.18 13.34
C PRO A 41 5.68 -4.73 12.87
N TYR A 42 6.74 -3.87 12.77
CA TYR A 42 8.04 -4.25 12.16
C TYR A 42 9.12 -4.64 13.19
N ASN A 43 8.76 -4.89 14.45
CA ASN A 43 9.71 -5.20 15.53
C ASN A 43 10.75 -4.09 15.80
N ILE A 44 10.40 -2.83 15.52
CA ILE A 44 11.32 -1.68 15.64
C ILE A 44 11.23 -0.96 16.99
N GLY A 45 10.47 -1.53 17.97
CA GLY A 45 10.37 -1.00 19.33
C GLY A 45 9.51 0.27 19.43
N LYS A 46 8.43 0.36 18.66
CA LYS A 46 7.42 1.41 18.82
C LYS A 46 6.60 1.18 20.10
N SER A 47 5.88 2.19 20.55
CA SER A 47 5.09 2.15 21.79
C SER A 47 4.06 1.03 21.84
N TYR A 48 3.61 0.54 20.69
CA TYR A 48 2.61 -0.52 20.54
C TYR A 48 3.21 -1.93 20.37
N GLU A 49 4.54 -2.11 20.40
CA GLU A 49 5.19 -3.41 20.22
C GLU A 49 6.35 -3.65 21.20
N THR A 50 6.56 -4.90 21.58
CA THR A 50 7.75 -5.33 22.31
C THR A 50 8.74 -5.95 21.34
N ARG A 51 9.97 -5.42 21.32
CA ARG A 51 11.03 -5.93 20.46
C ARG A 51 11.51 -7.29 20.93
N VAL A 52 11.57 -8.26 20.04
CA VAL A 52 12.05 -9.63 20.27
C VAL A 52 13.06 -10.04 19.21
N GLY A 53 13.72 -11.19 19.35
CA GLY A 53 14.61 -11.72 18.32
C GLY A 53 13.87 -12.03 17.02
N ILE A 54 14.58 -11.94 15.88
CA ILE A 54 13.94 -12.07 14.55
C ILE A 54 13.18 -13.40 14.38
N ASN A 55 13.74 -14.51 14.83
CA ASN A 55 13.10 -15.82 14.69
C ASN A 55 11.82 -15.93 15.53
N GLU A 56 11.85 -15.41 16.76
CA GLU A 56 10.67 -15.35 17.63
C GLU A 56 9.61 -14.42 17.04
N TYR A 57 10.04 -13.25 16.53
CA TYR A 57 9.15 -12.30 15.85
C TYR A 57 8.40 -12.97 14.70
N ILE A 58 9.11 -13.68 13.82
CA ILE A 58 8.49 -14.36 12.66
C ILE A 58 7.57 -15.49 13.13
N ALA A 59 7.99 -16.31 14.08
CA ALA A 59 7.18 -17.41 14.60
C ALA A 59 5.85 -16.93 15.23
N ASN A 60 5.84 -15.77 15.86
CA ASN A 60 4.63 -15.18 16.44
C ASN A 60 3.54 -14.85 15.39
N PHE A 61 3.90 -14.73 14.11
CA PHE A 61 2.94 -14.50 13.04
C PHE A 61 2.36 -15.76 12.39
N GLU A 62 2.94 -16.94 12.63
CA GLU A 62 2.47 -18.20 12.00
C GLU A 62 0.98 -18.46 12.24
N PRO A 63 0.43 -18.35 13.50
CA PRO A 63 -0.99 -18.57 13.73
C PRO A 63 -1.88 -17.57 12.98
N LEU A 64 -1.49 -16.29 12.97
CA LEU A 64 -2.24 -15.25 12.27
C LEU A 64 -2.23 -15.47 10.75
N ILE A 65 -1.07 -15.77 10.16
CA ILE A 65 -0.95 -16.01 8.72
C ILE A 65 -1.80 -17.21 8.31
N SER A 66 -1.87 -18.27 9.13
CA SER A 66 -2.75 -19.42 8.90
C SER A 66 -4.22 -19.01 8.86
N GLU A 67 -4.66 -18.15 9.80
CA GLU A 67 -6.03 -17.62 9.82
C GLU A 67 -6.30 -16.69 8.62
N LEU A 68 -5.35 -15.84 8.22
CA LEU A 68 -5.49 -15.02 7.02
C LEU A 68 -5.69 -15.87 5.76
N VAL A 69 -4.95 -16.96 5.64
CA VAL A 69 -5.11 -17.90 4.51
C VAL A 69 -6.46 -18.62 4.57
N ARG A 70 -6.97 -18.94 5.77
CA ARG A 70 -8.32 -19.52 5.95
C ARG A 70 -9.41 -18.55 5.50
N VAL A 71 -9.29 -17.28 5.91
CA VAL A 71 -10.29 -16.22 5.61
C VAL A 71 -10.23 -15.76 4.16
N LEU A 72 -9.07 -15.90 3.48
CA LEU A 72 -8.91 -15.49 2.08
C LEU A 72 -9.80 -16.29 1.15
N ALA A 73 -10.56 -15.61 0.30
CA ALA A 73 -11.38 -16.22 -0.76
C ALA A 73 -10.52 -17.02 -1.77
N PRO A 74 -11.07 -18.02 -2.48
CA PRO A 74 -10.32 -18.82 -3.46
C PRO A 74 -9.69 -18.01 -4.59
N ASP A 75 -10.32 -16.91 -4.98
CA ASP A 75 -9.88 -15.94 -6.01
C ASP A 75 -9.29 -14.65 -5.39
N GLY A 76 -9.14 -14.62 -4.07
CA GLY A 76 -8.64 -13.48 -3.32
C GLY A 76 -7.12 -13.30 -3.36
N SER A 77 -6.69 -12.14 -2.89
CA SER A 77 -5.30 -11.70 -2.84
C SER A 77 -4.87 -11.30 -1.42
N ILE A 78 -3.61 -11.59 -1.06
CA ILE A 78 -2.94 -11.02 0.12
C ILE A 78 -1.85 -10.08 -0.35
N CYS A 79 -1.89 -8.84 0.12
CA CYS A 79 -0.84 -7.84 -0.01
C CYS A 79 -0.23 -7.59 1.38
N TRP A 80 0.91 -8.19 1.64
CA TRP A 80 1.65 -8.11 2.90
C TRP A 80 2.75 -7.08 2.80
N GLN A 81 2.54 -5.90 3.38
CA GLN A 81 3.50 -4.80 3.34
C GLN A 81 4.45 -4.87 4.53
N VAL A 82 5.75 -4.80 4.26
CA VAL A 82 6.79 -4.77 5.29
C VAL A 82 8.00 -3.94 4.86
N GLY A 83 8.68 -3.38 5.86
CA GLY A 83 9.97 -2.71 5.70
C GLY A 83 11.14 -3.62 6.09
N ASN A 84 12.24 -2.97 6.47
CA ASN A 84 13.42 -3.63 7.01
C ASN A 84 13.47 -3.45 8.52
N PHE A 85 13.73 -4.52 9.24
CA PHE A 85 14.13 -4.49 10.64
C PHE A 85 15.64 -4.30 10.73
N VAL A 86 16.12 -3.48 11.65
CA VAL A 86 17.57 -3.26 11.85
C VAL A 86 17.92 -3.55 13.30
N ASP A 87 18.82 -4.49 13.50
CA ASP A 87 19.35 -4.85 14.81
C ASP A 87 20.87 -4.94 14.78
N ASN A 88 21.55 -4.37 15.78
CA ASN A 88 23.01 -4.38 15.90
C ASN A 88 23.75 -4.01 14.59
N SER A 89 23.23 -3.02 13.84
CA SER A 89 23.71 -2.58 12.53
C SER A 89 23.51 -3.57 11.37
N GLU A 90 22.91 -4.71 11.60
CA GLU A 90 22.48 -5.67 10.58
C GLU A 90 21.07 -5.36 10.10
N VAL A 91 20.83 -5.53 8.79
CA VAL A 91 19.52 -5.32 8.15
C VAL A 91 18.86 -6.66 7.91
N TYR A 92 17.66 -6.83 8.46
CA TYR A 92 16.79 -7.98 8.25
C TYR A 92 15.66 -7.57 7.32
N PRO A 93 15.69 -7.98 6.04
CA PRO A 93 14.62 -7.67 5.07
C PRO A 93 13.40 -8.55 5.36
N LEU A 94 12.40 -7.98 6.02
CA LEU A 94 11.25 -8.75 6.55
C LEU A 94 10.46 -9.48 5.46
N ASP A 95 10.43 -8.96 4.25
CA ASP A 95 9.79 -9.62 3.10
C ASP A 95 10.41 -11.00 2.80
N ILE A 96 11.73 -11.16 2.95
CA ILE A 96 12.41 -12.45 2.77
C ILE A 96 12.04 -13.41 3.90
N TYR A 97 11.90 -12.91 5.13
CA TYR A 97 11.54 -13.75 6.29
C TYR A 97 10.07 -14.19 6.26
N PHE A 98 9.15 -13.34 5.82
CA PHE A 98 7.73 -13.69 5.72
C PHE A 98 7.39 -14.55 4.49
N TYR A 99 8.12 -14.42 3.40
CA TYR A 99 7.85 -15.17 2.17
C TYR A 99 7.68 -16.69 2.38
N PRO A 100 8.56 -17.39 3.15
CA PRO A 100 8.43 -18.82 3.36
C PRO A 100 7.14 -19.22 4.06
N LEU A 101 6.63 -18.42 5.00
CA LEU A 101 5.40 -18.74 5.75
C LEU A 101 4.20 -18.85 4.80
N PHE A 102 4.05 -17.89 3.89
CA PHE A 102 2.98 -17.93 2.90
C PHE A 102 3.16 -19.08 1.89
N LYS A 103 4.40 -19.37 1.51
CA LYS A 103 4.72 -20.49 0.59
C LYS A 103 4.41 -21.84 1.21
N LEU A 104 4.69 -22.06 2.47
CA LEU A 104 4.36 -23.31 3.19
C LEU A 104 2.85 -23.55 3.26
N LEU A 105 2.04 -22.49 3.27
CA LEU A 105 0.58 -22.56 3.22
C LEU A 105 0.01 -22.62 1.80
N GLY A 106 0.86 -22.85 0.79
CA GLY A 106 0.47 -23.11 -0.60
C GLY A 106 0.19 -21.86 -1.44
N LEU A 107 0.38 -20.64 -0.93
CA LEU A 107 0.13 -19.43 -1.71
C LEU A 107 1.19 -19.23 -2.81
N LYS A 108 0.77 -18.59 -3.91
CA LYS A 108 1.63 -18.24 -5.05
C LYS A 108 1.97 -16.74 -5.01
N LEU A 109 3.25 -16.39 -4.94
CA LEU A 109 3.69 -15.01 -5.07
C LEU A 109 3.47 -14.54 -6.51
N ARG A 110 2.78 -13.41 -6.70
CA ARG A 110 2.55 -12.76 -8.00
C ARG A 110 3.56 -11.66 -8.28
N ASN A 111 3.74 -10.76 -7.31
CA ASN A 111 4.76 -9.72 -7.37
C ASN A 111 5.38 -9.49 -6.00
N ARG A 112 6.61 -9.02 -5.99
CA ARG A 112 7.27 -8.31 -4.91
C ARG A 112 7.30 -6.85 -5.31
N ILE A 113 6.29 -6.11 -4.91
CA ILE A 113 6.13 -4.70 -5.26
C ILE A 113 7.05 -3.87 -4.37
N ILE A 114 7.82 -2.97 -4.95
CA ILE A 114 8.67 -2.04 -4.24
C ILE A 114 7.97 -0.68 -4.18
N TRP A 115 7.57 -0.28 -2.98
CA TRP A 115 7.12 1.08 -2.72
C TRP A 115 8.31 1.94 -2.32
N HIS A 116 8.79 2.73 -3.26
CA HIS A 116 9.90 3.64 -3.06
C HIS A 116 9.39 5.01 -2.57
N PHE A 117 10.15 5.64 -1.67
CA PHE A 117 9.88 6.98 -1.15
C PHE A 117 11.18 7.71 -0.81
N GLU A 118 11.21 9.05 -0.96
CA GLU A 118 12.45 9.82 -0.81
C GLU A 118 12.82 10.13 0.63
N HIS A 119 11.84 10.15 1.55
CA HIS A 119 12.05 10.57 2.93
C HIS A 119 12.29 9.39 3.87
N GLY A 120 13.29 9.53 4.77
CA GLY A 120 13.61 8.53 5.76
C GLY A 120 14.88 8.90 6.52
N LEU A 121 15.33 8.03 7.42
CA LEU A 121 16.57 8.23 8.18
C LEU A 121 17.80 8.20 7.25
N HIS A 122 18.70 9.15 7.45
CA HIS A 122 19.99 9.14 6.80
C HIS A 122 20.96 8.23 7.55
N CYS A 123 21.63 7.35 6.83
CA CYS A 123 22.63 6.45 7.36
C CYS A 123 24.03 6.94 6.98
N SER A 124 24.99 6.87 7.91
CA SER A 124 26.38 7.27 7.68
C SER A 124 27.32 6.11 7.32
N LYS A 125 26.94 4.87 7.61
CA LYS A 125 27.76 3.67 7.41
C LYS A 125 27.19 2.64 6.44
N ARG A 126 26.03 2.95 5.83
CA ARG A 126 25.37 2.16 4.78
C ARG A 126 24.48 3.06 3.93
N PHE A 127 23.99 2.57 2.81
CA PHE A 127 23.00 3.31 2.01
C PHE A 127 21.71 3.52 2.82
N SER A 128 21.11 4.69 2.68
CA SER A 128 19.84 5.02 3.33
C SER A 128 18.70 4.24 2.68
N GLY A 129 17.92 3.48 3.48
CA GLY A 129 16.76 2.76 3.01
C GLY A 129 15.65 3.75 2.58
N ARG A 130 15.11 3.54 1.39
CA ARG A 130 14.09 4.42 0.78
C ARG A 130 12.94 3.64 0.17
N TYR A 131 12.72 2.41 0.62
CA TYR A 131 11.62 1.57 0.12
C TYR A 131 11.06 0.67 1.21
N GLU A 132 9.84 0.23 0.99
CA GLU A 132 9.21 -0.91 1.64
C GLU A 132 8.71 -1.87 0.57
N SER A 133 8.48 -3.13 0.95
CA SER A 133 8.05 -4.17 0.03
C SER A 133 6.61 -4.57 0.30
N ILE A 134 5.84 -4.84 -0.76
CA ILE A 134 4.53 -5.49 -0.66
C ILE A 134 4.63 -6.84 -1.35
N LEU A 135 4.46 -7.91 -0.60
CA LEU A 135 4.39 -9.26 -1.14
C LEU A 135 2.94 -9.54 -1.55
N TRP A 136 2.67 -9.65 -2.84
CA TRP A 136 1.35 -9.99 -3.35
C TRP A 136 1.23 -11.48 -3.63
N PHE A 137 0.38 -12.16 -2.86
CA PHE A 137 0.10 -13.58 -2.98
C PHE A 137 -1.35 -13.85 -3.39
N THR A 138 -1.58 -15.02 -4.01
CA THR A 138 -2.91 -15.58 -4.31
C THR A 138 -2.97 -17.07 -3.97
N LYS A 139 -4.19 -17.59 -3.70
CA LYS A 139 -4.42 -19.03 -3.52
C LYS A 139 -4.33 -19.82 -4.83
N SER A 140 -4.86 -19.26 -5.91
CA SER A 140 -5.00 -19.94 -7.21
C SER A 140 -4.52 -19.05 -8.36
N ASP A 141 -4.56 -19.58 -9.58
CA ASP A 141 -4.29 -18.82 -10.80
C ASP A 141 -5.55 -18.06 -11.29
N ASN A 142 -6.71 -18.39 -10.74
CA ASN A 142 -7.97 -17.70 -10.99
C ASN A 142 -8.18 -16.64 -9.88
N TYR A 143 -7.58 -15.47 -10.03
CA TYR A 143 -7.65 -14.34 -9.09
C TYR A 143 -8.14 -13.09 -9.79
N VAL A 144 -8.74 -12.18 -9.02
CA VAL A 144 -9.21 -10.89 -9.54
C VAL A 144 -8.01 -9.99 -9.87
N PHE A 145 -7.97 -9.46 -11.10
CA PHE A 145 -7.00 -8.43 -11.50
C PHE A 145 -7.63 -7.46 -12.51
N ASN A 146 -8.12 -6.34 -12.03
CA ASN A 146 -8.80 -5.28 -12.80
C ASN A 146 -7.76 -4.31 -13.37
N LEU A 147 -7.01 -4.75 -14.39
CA LEU A 147 -5.92 -3.98 -14.97
C LEU A 147 -6.36 -2.59 -15.46
N ASP A 148 -7.55 -2.48 -16.04
CA ASP A 148 -8.02 -1.23 -16.64
C ASP A 148 -8.27 -0.12 -15.61
N ASP A 149 -8.56 -0.48 -14.36
CA ASP A 149 -8.81 0.47 -13.26
C ASP A 149 -7.52 1.08 -12.69
N VAL A 150 -6.38 0.49 -13.03
CA VAL A 150 -5.06 0.90 -12.50
C VAL A 150 -4.03 1.20 -13.58
N ARG A 151 -4.44 1.25 -14.85
CA ARG A 151 -3.53 1.63 -15.94
C ARG A 151 -2.93 3.00 -15.73
N VAL A 152 -1.68 3.14 -16.15
CA VAL A 152 -0.97 4.42 -16.21
C VAL A 152 -0.80 4.84 -17.67
N PRO A 153 -0.68 6.15 -17.95
CA PRO A 153 -0.43 6.62 -19.32
C PRO A 153 0.76 5.91 -19.96
N SER A 154 0.71 5.68 -21.27
CA SER A 154 1.83 5.10 -22.01
C SER A 154 2.81 6.19 -22.42
N LYS A 155 4.13 5.96 -22.21
CA LYS A 155 5.18 6.87 -22.70
C LYS A 155 5.17 6.99 -24.23
N TYR A 156 4.82 5.92 -24.93
CA TYR A 156 4.81 5.85 -26.38
C TYR A 156 3.44 5.42 -26.91
N PRO A 157 2.39 6.25 -26.79
CA PRO A 157 1.02 5.84 -27.17
C PRO A 157 0.89 5.51 -28.67
N GLY A 158 1.67 6.15 -29.52
CA GLY A 158 1.69 5.90 -30.97
C GLY A 158 2.60 4.74 -31.44
N LYS A 159 3.18 3.94 -30.49
CA LYS A 159 4.05 2.82 -30.87
C LYS A 159 3.28 1.78 -31.68
N LYS A 160 3.90 1.30 -32.76
CA LYS A 160 3.34 0.27 -33.67
C LYS A 160 4.11 -1.03 -33.56
N TYR A 161 3.44 -2.14 -33.89
CA TYR A 161 4.12 -3.43 -34.03
C TYR A 161 5.16 -3.34 -35.15
N TYR A 162 6.39 -3.75 -34.84
CA TYR A 162 7.52 -3.71 -35.75
C TYR A 162 7.53 -4.87 -36.76
N LYS A 163 7.02 -6.06 -36.35
CA LYS A 163 7.03 -7.29 -37.15
C LYS A 163 5.81 -8.17 -36.84
N GLY A 164 5.64 -9.25 -37.62
CA GLY A 164 4.54 -10.20 -37.50
C GLY A 164 3.29 -9.76 -38.24
N SER A 165 2.18 -10.49 -38.06
CA SER A 165 0.90 -10.27 -38.78
C SER A 165 0.27 -8.89 -38.47
N LYS A 166 0.60 -8.30 -37.32
CA LYS A 166 0.10 -6.99 -36.87
C LYS A 166 1.07 -5.83 -37.16
N LYS A 167 2.09 -6.03 -38.05
CA LYS A 167 3.04 -4.98 -38.39
C LYS A 167 2.32 -3.71 -38.87
N GLY A 168 2.65 -2.59 -38.24
CA GLY A 168 2.08 -1.28 -38.57
C GLY A 168 0.82 -0.89 -37.76
N GLU A 169 0.16 -1.85 -37.09
CA GLU A 169 -0.93 -1.55 -36.16
C GLU A 169 -0.40 -0.94 -34.86
N LEU A 170 -1.24 -0.17 -34.14
CA LEU A 170 -0.91 0.35 -32.82
C LEU A 170 -0.70 -0.81 -31.83
N SER A 171 0.41 -0.80 -31.10
CA SER A 171 0.77 -1.84 -30.14
C SER A 171 0.34 -1.49 -28.71
N GLY A 172 -0.04 -0.25 -28.45
CA GLY A 172 -0.47 0.23 -27.15
C GLY A 172 -1.97 0.07 -26.91
N ASN A 173 -2.37 0.07 -25.64
CA ASN A 173 -3.77 0.18 -25.23
C ASN A 173 -4.12 1.67 -25.10
N PRO A 174 -5.26 2.16 -25.66
CA PRO A 174 -5.68 3.56 -25.53
C PRO A 174 -5.90 4.00 -24.06
N LYS A 175 -6.25 3.07 -23.17
CA LYS A 175 -6.36 3.33 -21.71
C LYS A 175 -5.01 3.41 -20.98
N GLY A 176 -3.88 3.18 -21.68
CA GLY A 176 -2.55 3.21 -21.11
C GLY A 176 -1.92 1.82 -20.89
N LYS A 177 -0.75 1.81 -20.26
CA LYS A 177 0.03 0.57 -19.99
C LYS A 177 -0.29 -0.02 -18.61
N ASN A 178 0.04 -1.30 -18.43
CA ASN A 178 0.13 -1.92 -17.11
C ASN A 178 1.22 -1.19 -16.30
N PRO A 179 0.94 -0.75 -15.06
CA PRO A 179 1.97 -0.19 -14.19
C PRO A 179 3.05 -1.24 -13.87
N SER A 180 4.24 -0.76 -13.48
CA SER A 180 5.30 -1.64 -13.01
C SER A 180 5.06 -2.06 -11.56
N ASP A 181 5.86 -3.00 -11.07
CA ASP A 181 5.92 -3.41 -9.67
C ASP A 181 6.90 -2.55 -8.82
N ILE A 182 7.43 -1.49 -9.41
CA ILE A 182 8.15 -0.44 -8.69
C ILE A 182 7.22 0.77 -8.61
N TRP A 183 6.85 1.13 -7.38
CA TRP A 183 5.98 2.27 -7.08
C TRP A 183 6.84 3.36 -6.47
N GLU A 184 7.16 4.35 -7.26
CA GLU A 184 8.13 5.39 -6.88
C GLU A 184 7.49 6.72 -6.54
N MET A 185 8.24 7.45 -5.71
CA MET A 185 8.16 8.88 -5.53
C MET A 185 9.35 9.52 -6.25
N THR A 186 9.18 9.95 -7.50
CA THR A 186 10.31 10.37 -8.32
C THR A 186 10.39 11.90 -8.49
N LEU A 187 11.62 12.42 -8.40
CA LEU A 187 12.10 13.70 -8.92
C LEU A 187 12.11 13.74 -10.46
N SER A 188 11.14 13.13 -11.13
CA SER A 188 11.20 12.87 -12.58
C SER A 188 11.17 14.09 -13.49
N ARG A 189 11.12 15.31 -12.93
CA ARG A 189 11.09 16.56 -13.74
C ARG A 189 12.44 17.24 -13.94
N LEU A 190 13.53 16.72 -13.38
CA LEU A 190 14.86 17.28 -13.67
C LEU A 190 15.45 16.79 -15.01
N TYR A 191 14.81 15.79 -15.62
CA TYR A 191 15.23 15.25 -16.92
C TYR A 191 14.00 15.05 -17.79
N ASP A 192 13.84 15.87 -18.81
CA ASP A 192 12.70 15.88 -19.75
C ASP A 192 12.45 14.55 -20.51
N ASP A 193 13.16 13.47 -20.21
CA ASP A 193 13.20 12.27 -21.04
C ASP A 193 13.03 10.91 -20.33
N TRP A 194 12.77 10.84 -19.01
CA TRP A 194 12.68 9.55 -18.32
C TRP A 194 11.29 9.22 -17.80
N ASP A 195 10.83 8.05 -18.10
CA ASP A 195 9.65 7.25 -17.69
C ASP A 195 8.81 7.76 -16.50
N ALA A 196 8.28 8.95 -16.59
CA ALA A 196 7.47 9.65 -15.59
C ALA A 196 6.10 8.99 -15.29
N LEU A 197 5.99 7.67 -15.42
CA LEU A 197 4.71 6.96 -15.35
C LEU A 197 4.77 5.78 -14.39
N ILE A 198 5.52 5.96 -13.34
CA ILE A 198 5.55 5.12 -12.15
C ILE A 198 4.57 5.73 -11.15
N TRP A 199 3.90 4.91 -10.37
CA TRP A 199 3.00 5.40 -9.34
C TRP A 199 3.76 6.17 -8.27
N GLU A 200 3.53 7.47 -8.19
CA GLU A 200 4.13 8.34 -7.18
C GLU A 200 3.24 8.38 -5.93
N ILE A 201 3.60 7.62 -4.89
CA ILE A 201 2.86 7.56 -3.63
C ILE A 201 3.75 8.01 -2.48
N PRO A 202 3.64 9.28 -2.02
CA PRO A 202 4.44 9.78 -0.90
C PRO A 202 4.07 9.10 0.41
N ASN A 203 5.05 8.89 1.29
CA ASN A 203 4.77 8.48 2.65
C ASN A 203 4.13 9.62 3.46
N VAL A 204 3.33 9.24 4.49
CA VAL A 204 2.59 10.21 5.31
C VAL A 204 3.53 10.85 6.33
N LYS A 205 4.03 12.05 6.03
CA LYS A 205 4.87 12.90 6.89
C LYS A 205 4.11 14.13 7.39
N ASN A 206 4.77 15.00 8.18
CA ASN A 206 4.14 16.12 8.89
C ASN A 206 3.24 17.04 8.04
N ASN A 207 3.57 17.23 6.76
CA ASN A 207 2.80 18.08 5.84
C ASN A 207 1.86 17.29 4.92
N HIS A 208 1.71 15.98 5.12
CA HIS A 208 0.80 15.17 4.32
C HIS A 208 -0.65 15.44 4.74
N PRO A 209 -1.60 15.64 3.80
CA PRO A 209 -2.99 15.97 4.12
C PRO A 209 -3.71 14.91 4.96
N GLU A 210 -3.26 13.66 4.88
CA GLU A 210 -3.84 12.53 5.63
C GLU A 210 -3.18 12.29 6.98
N LYS A 211 -2.21 13.13 7.41
CA LYS A 211 -1.44 12.87 8.63
C LYS A 211 -2.31 12.85 9.87
N MET A 212 -2.28 11.72 10.58
CA MET A 212 -2.87 11.50 11.88
C MET A 212 -1.78 11.23 12.93
N ASN A 213 -2.16 11.13 14.18
CA ASN A 213 -1.24 10.77 15.27
C ASN A 213 -0.92 9.28 15.28
N HIS A 214 -0.28 8.80 14.21
CA HIS A 214 0.19 7.42 14.07
C HIS A 214 1.65 7.43 13.55
N PRO A 215 2.56 6.64 14.16
CA PRO A 215 3.99 6.73 13.84
C PRO A 215 4.35 6.16 12.45
N CYS A 216 3.60 5.18 11.96
CA CYS A 216 3.88 4.44 10.72
C CYS A 216 2.66 4.38 9.79
N GLN A 217 1.95 5.50 9.64
CA GLN A 217 0.80 5.57 8.74
C GLN A 217 1.24 5.50 7.28
N TYR A 218 0.64 4.59 6.50
CA TYR A 218 0.74 4.60 5.04
C TYR A 218 -0.43 5.37 4.40
N PRO A 219 -0.25 5.93 3.19
CA PRO A 219 -1.27 6.72 2.52
C PRO A 219 -2.44 5.86 2.01
N VAL A 220 -3.63 6.44 1.99
CA VAL A 220 -4.83 5.80 1.42
C VAL A 220 -4.59 5.41 -0.04
N GLU A 221 -3.91 6.25 -0.81
CA GLU A 221 -3.60 6.02 -2.22
C GLU A 221 -2.86 4.69 -2.47
N LEU A 222 -1.92 4.30 -1.59
CA LEU A 222 -1.19 3.02 -1.70
C LEU A 222 -2.14 1.83 -1.69
N VAL A 223 -3.05 1.83 -0.73
CA VAL A 223 -4.05 0.78 -0.57
C VAL A 223 -5.10 0.83 -1.68
N GLU A 224 -5.54 2.02 -2.04
CA GLU A 224 -6.57 2.24 -3.06
C GLU A 224 -6.18 1.57 -4.39
N ARG A 225 -4.90 1.58 -4.74
CA ARG A 225 -4.41 0.86 -5.92
C ARG A 225 -4.58 -0.65 -5.81
N CYS A 226 -4.28 -1.23 -4.65
CA CYS A 226 -4.51 -2.66 -4.40
C CYS A 226 -6.01 -2.97 -4.42
N VAL A 227 -6.85 -2.14 -3.79
CA VAL A 227 -8.31 -2.30 -3.76
C VAL A 227 -8.89 -2.30 -5.18
N LEU A 228 -8.54 -1.31 -5.99
CA LEU A 228 -9.02 -1.21 -7.37
C LEU A 228 -8.56 -2.37 -8.25
N ALA A 229 -7.28 -2.75 -8.15
CA ALA A 229 -6.72 -3.82 -8.97
C ALA A 229 -7.22 -5.21 -8.60
N LEU A 230 -7.42 -5.48 -7.30
CA LEU A 230 -7.52 -6.85 -6.77
C LEU A 230 -8.89 -7.20 -6.18
N THR A 231 -9.88 -6.31 -6.32
CA THR A 231 -11.26 -6.54 -5.86
C THR A 231 -12.29 -5.96 -6.80
N ASN A 232 -13.51 -6.48 -6.73
CA ASN A 232 -14.69 -5.90 -7.35
C ASN A 232 -15.51 -5.08 -6.33
N PRO A 233 -16.38 -4.13 -6.77
CA PRO A 233 -17.33 -3.49 -5.87
C PRO A 233 -18.14 -4.51 -5.06
N GLY A 234 -18.27 -4.27 -3.75
CA GLY A 234 -18.96 -5.17 -2.81
C GLY A 234 -18.07 -6.26 -2.19
N ASP A 235 -16.87 -6.52 -2.71
CA ASP A 235 -15.93 -7.46 -2.10
C ASP A 235 -15.48 -6.98 -0.72
N LEU A 236 -15.09 -7.94 0.13
CA LEU A 236 -14.55 -7.65 1.47
C LEU A 236 -13.05 -7.42 1.41
N VAL A 237 -12.62 -6.27 1.93
CA VAL A 237 -11.22 -5.94 2.21
C VAL A 237 -10.96 -6.10 3.70
N LEU A 238 -9.92 -6.84 4.06
CA LEU A 238 -9.53 -7.14 5.44
C LEU A 238 -8.18 -6.50 5.77
N ASP A 239 -8.09 -5.86 6.95
CA ASP A 239 -6.82 -5.38 7.53
C ASP A 239 -6.80 -5.61 9.05
N PRO A 240 -6.06 -6.63 9.55
CA PRO A 240 -5.96 -6.90 10.96
C PRO A 240 -5.02 -5.97 11.75
N PHE A 241 -4.29 -5.06 11.07
CA PHE A 241 -3.39 -4.06 11.66
C PHE A 241 -3.69 -2.66 11.11
N ALA A 242 -4.96 -2.26 11.17
CA ALA A 242 -5.45 -1.11 10.40
C ALA A 242 -4.94 0.26 10.89
N GLY A 243 -4.36 0.37 12.07
CA GLY A 243 -3.87 1.62 12.62
C GLY A 243 -4.97 2.68 12.64
N VAL A 244 -4.77 3.79 11.94
CA VAL A 244 -5.77 4.86 11.80
C VAL A 244 -6.69 4.67 10.57
N GLY A 245 -6.82 3.45 10.05
CA GLY A 245 -7.84 3.05 9.08
C GLY A 245 -7.57 3.44 7.62
N SER A 246 -6.33 3.50 7.15
CA SER A 246 -6.08 3.82 5.73
C SER A 246 -6.69 2.78 4.78
N THR A 247 -6.62 1.49 5.11
CA THR A 247 -7.26 0.40 4.36
C THR A 247 -8.78 0.52 4.39
N LEU A 248 -9.33 0.80 5.57
CA LEU A 248 -10.77 1.01 5.75
C LEU A 248 -11.30 2.13 4.83
N ILE A 249 -10.64 3.30 4.86
CA ILE A 249 -11.01 4.43 4.01
C ILE A 249 -10.87 4.11 2.52
N ALA A 250 -9.79 3.45 2.10
CA ALA A 250 -9.59 3.05 0.71
C ALA A 250 -10.69 2.12 0.20
N ALA A 251 -11.09 1.14 1.01
CA ALA A 251 -12.15 0.19 0.67
C ALA A 251 -13.52 0.88 0.57
N LEU A 252 -13.94 1.61 1.60
CA LEU A 252 -15.23 2.29 1.66
C LEU A 252 -15.40 3.32 0.55
N LYS A 253 -14.36 4.14 0.32
CA LYS A 253 -14.32 5.15 -0.75
C LYS A 253 -14.57 4.55 -2.14
N ASN A 254 -14.18 3.29 -2.34
CA ASN A 254 -14.30 2.58 -3.61
C ASN A 254 -15.44 1.54 -3.62
N ASN A 255 -16.42 1.67 -2.75
CA ASN A 255 -17.59 0.79 -2.68
C ASN A 255 -17.24 -0.68 -2.39
N ARG A 256 -16.26 -0.94 -1.53
CA ARG A 256 -15.90 -2.26 -0.99
C ARG A 256 -16.29 -2.32 0.48
N ARG A 257 -16.66 -3.50 0.97
CA ARG A 257 -16.83 -3.74 2.40
C ARG A 257 -15.46 -3.76 3.08
N ALA A 258 -15.40 -3.38 4.35
CA ALA A 258 -14.12 -3.29 5.05
C ALA A 258 -14.21 -3.84 6.47
N PHE A 259 -13.46 -4.89 6.79
CA PHE A 259 -13.33 -5.43 8.13
C PHE A 259 -11.91 -5.22 8.62
N CYS A 260 -11.78 -4.51 9.74
CA CYS A 260 -10.50 -4.05 10.25
C CYS A 260 -10.41 -4.22 11.76
N SER A 261 -9.21 -4.53 12.25
CA SER A 261 -8.91 -4.49 13.67
C SER A 261 -7.67 -3.66 13.96
N GLU A 262 -7.60 -3.15 15.17
CA GLU A 262 -6.45 -2.44 15.72
C GLU A 262 -6.48 -2.60 17.25
N ARG A 263 -5.33 -2.84 17.85
CA ARG A 263 -5.24 -3.07 19.29
C ARG A 263 -5.26 -1.77 20.10
N GLU A 264 -4.71 -0.68 19.53
CA GLU A 264 -4.60 0.60 20.19
C GLU A 264 -5.89 1.41 20.04
N LYS A 265 -6.65 1.58 21.14
CA LYS A 265 -7.92 2.30 21.16
C LYS A 265 -7.85 3.71 20.55
N SER A 266 -6.76 4.44 20.81
CA SER A 266 -6.57 5.79 20.28
C SER A 266 -6.47 5.83 18.75
N PHE A 267 -5.94 4.76 18.13
CA PHE A 267 -5.88 4.64 16.67
C PHE A 267 -7.26 4.27 16.11
N VAL A 268 -8.00 3.40 16.79
CA VAL A 268 -9.40 3.08 16.43
C VAL A 268 -10.25 4.35 16.43
N ASP A 269 -10.17 5.15 17.52
CA ASP A 269 -10.94 6.39 17.63
C ASP A 269 -10.61 7.37 16.51
N SER A 270 -9.33 7.51 16.16
CA SER A 270 -8.88 8.33 15.02
C SER A 270 -9.42 7.81 13.69
N GLY A 271 -9.48 6.48 13.50
CA GLY A 271 -10.05 5.87 12.30
C GLY A 271 -11.56 6.08 12.20
N LEU A 272 -12.29 5.97 13.30
CA LEU A 272 -13.73 6.26 13.36
C LEU A 272 -14.03 7.73 13.02
N GLU A 273 -13.20 8.68 13.48
CA GLU A 273 -13.31 10.08 13.08
C GLU A 273 -13.11 10.26 11.56
N ARG A 274 -12.17 9.52 10.96
CA ARG A 274 -11.97 9.56 9.50
C ARG A 274 -13.17 9.00 8.74
N ILE A 275 -13.83 7.95 9.26
CA ILE A 275 -15.08 7.42 8.66
C ILE A 275 -16.18 8.47 8.71
N ALA A 276 -16.39 9.13 9.86
CA ALA A 276 -17.37 10.19 9.97
C ALA A 276 -17.12 11.30 8.93
N LYS A 277 -15.88 11.76 8.80
CA LYS A 277 -15.48 12.74 7.77
C LYS A 277 -15.71 12.22 6.34
N LEU A 278 -15.54 10.92 6.09
CA LEU A 278 -15.83 10.32 4.79
C LEU A 278 -17.34 10.38 4.48
N GLN A 279 -18.19 10.06 5.46
CA GLN A 279 -19.65 10.15 5.33
C GLN A 279 -20.13 11.58 5.08
N GLU A 280 -19.52 12.54 5.78
CA GLU A 280 -19.81 13.97 5.61
C GLU A 280 -19.24 14.56 4.30
N GLY A 281 -18.40 13.83 3.57
CA GLY A 281 -17.68 14.34 2.39
C GLY A 281 -16.59 15.36 2.72
N THR A 282 -16.16 15.44 3.97
CA THR A 282 -15.13 16.40 4.45
C THR A 282 -13.74 15.77 4.60
N LEU A 283 -13.63 14.44 4.43
CA LEU A 283 -12.34 13.76 4.51
C LEU A 283 -11.40 14.20 3.38
N ILE A 284 -10.22 14.65 3.74
CA ILE A 284 -9.18 14.99 2.77
C ILE A 284 -8.27 13.77 2.60
N THR A 285 -8.22 13.23 1.38
CA THR A 285 -7.23 12.23 0.97
C THR A 285 -6.42 12.78 -0.20
N ARG A 286 -5.19 12.29 -0.37
CA ARG A 286 -4.40 12.63 -1.56
C ARG A 286 -5.04 11.94 -2.77
N PRO A 287 -5.41 12.69 -3.83
CA PRO A 287 -5.97 12.08 -5.05
C PRO A 287 -4.95 11.15 -5.72
N ILE A 288 -5.43 10.03 -6.29
CA ILE A 288 -4.65 9.17 -7.18
C ILE A 288 -4.11 10.01 -8.35
N TYR A 289 -2.86 9.81 -8.71
CA TYR A 289 -2.14 10.54 -9.78
C TYR A 289 -1.89 12.03 -9.49
N LYS A 290 -2.06 12.51 -8.26
CA LYS A 290 -1.64 13.87 -7.93
C LYS A 290 -0.13 13.97 -8.02
N GLU A 291 0.34 14.92 -8.84
CA GLU A 291 1.78 15.23 -8.95
C GLU A 291 2.38 15.62 -7.59
N ILE A 292 3.59 15.17 -7.32
CA ILE A 292 4.36 15.58 -6.14
C ILE A 292 5.00 16.92 -6.45
N TRP A 293 4.86 17.86 -5.50
CA TRP A 293 5.55 19.14 -5.63
C TRP A 293 7.08 18.93 -5.60
N THR A 294 7.76 19.48 -6.57
CA THR A 294 9.22 19.52 -6.65
C THR A 294 9.68 20.99 -6.71
N PRO A 295 10.76 21.35 -6.01
CA PRO A 295 11.28 22.68 -6.09
C PRO A 295 11.78 22.99 -7.51
N SER A 296 11.49 24.19 -8.00
CA SER A 296 12.10 24.68 -9.25
C SER A 296 13.60 24.93 -9.04
N VAL A 297 14.37 24.94 -10.12
CA VAL A 297 15.81 25.26 -10.05
C VAL A 297 16.10 26.66 -9.49
N ASN A 298 15.12 27.54 -9.50
CA ASN A 298 15.20 28.91 -8.96
C ASN A 298 14.85 28.98 -7.46
N ASP A 299 14.26 27.94 -6.89
CA ASP A 299 13.94 27.91 -5.47
C ASP A 299 15.23 27.78 -4.63
N LYS A 300 15.35 28.56 -3.57
CA LYS A 300 16.53 28.55 -2.70
C LYS A 300 16.91 27.17 -2.19
N ILE A 301 15.91 26.29 -1.95
CA ILE A 301 16.16 24.92 -1.48
C ILE A 301 16.73 23.99 -2.56
N ALA A 302 16.62 24.35 -3.85
CA ALA A 302 17.20 23.61 -4.97
C ALA A 302 18.62 24.13 -5.35
N GLN A 303 19.05 25.26 -4.80
CA GLN A 303 20.35 25.84 -5.09
C GLN A 303 21.43 25.27 -4.19
N VAL A 304 22.61 25.01 -4.75
CA VAL A 304 23.79 24.63 -3.97
C VAL A 304 24.22 25.82 -3.12
N PRO A 305 24.30 25.71 -1.78
CA PRO A 305 24.79 26.78 -0.93
C PRO A 305 26.19 27.25 -1.34
N GLU A 306 26.49 28.55 -1.18
CA GLU A 306 27.81 29.09 -1.57
C GLU A 306 28.94 28.42 -0.79
N GLU A 307 28.72 28.05 0.48
CA GLU A 307 29.68 27.36 1.33
C GLU A 307 29.98 25.91 0.87
N TRP A 308 29.26 25.37 -0.10
CA TRP A 308 29.49 24.03 -0.68
C TRP A 308 30.12 24.08 -2.07
N LYS A 309 30.30 25.27 -2.65
CA LYS A 309 30.99 25.50 -3.90
C LYS A 309 32.48 25.64 -3.66
#